data_2131653eb1fbd7f111d1ea7a5f49ba64
#
_entry.id   2131653eb1fbd7f111d1ea7a5f49ba64
#
_cell.length_a   1.000
_cell.length_b   1.000
_cell.length_c   1.000
_cell.angle_alpha   90.00
_cell.angle_beta   90.00
_cell.angle_gamma   90.00
#
_symmetry.space_group_name_H-M   'P 1'
#
loop_
_entity.id
_entity.type
_entity.pdbx_description
1 polymer ?
#
loop_
_entity_poly.entity_id
_entity_poly.type
_entity_poly.pdbx_seq_one_letter_code
_entity_poly.pdbx_strand_id
1 'polypeptide(L)'
;MKKQALIITHNGFQDHELVYPYYRLLGEGFKTHIVAEKRDEQERIYGIFGLNMPCHVLLNEFGINADHYFKNYDMLVIPGGVKSLEKLRQNQDVIKFITRWNDAGKVIVSTCHGAQLLISARVVSGRKISGYYSLKDDINNAGAVYTNEPFVIDDNIITSPHYDHMGVWMEEAIKLYNDRNRT
;
A
#
# COMPACT_ATOMS: atom_id res chain seq x y z
N MET A 1 17.77 -14.37 -1.18
CA MET A 1 16.76 -14.29 -0.08
C MET A 1 15.35 -14.43 -0.65
N LYS A 2 14.37 -14.90 0.11
CA LYS A 2 12.99 -15.04 -0.38
C LYS A 2 12.31 -13.66 -0.35
N LYS A 3 11.82 -13.18 -1.49
CA LYS A 3 11.11 -11.89 -1.62
C LYS A 3 9.89 -11.87 -0.69
N GLN A 4 9.67 -10.79 0.06
CA GLN A 4 8.52 -10.67 0.95
C GLN A 4 7.79 -9.33 0.74
N ALA A 5 6.46 -9.39 0.63
CA ALA A 5 5.61 -8.22 0.48
C ALA A 5 4.58 -8.13 1.63
N LEU A 6 4.39 -6.91 2.12
CA LEU A 6 3.40 -6.59 3.13
C LEU A 6 2.31 -5.75 2.49
N ILE A 7 1.05 -6.14 2.66
CA ILE A 7 -0.11 -5.34 2.24
C ILE A 7 -0.81 -4.85 3.50
N ILE A 8 -0.88 -3.54 3.70
CA ILE A 8 -1.59 -2.95 4.83
C ILE A 8 -2.95 -2.45 4.36
N THR A 9 -4.02 -2.97 4.95
CA THR A 9 -5.39 -2.64 4.59
C THR A 9 -6.34 -2.76 5.80
N HIS A 10 -7.65 -2.61 5.56
CA HIS A 10 -8.71 -2.75 6.57
C HIS A 10 -9.97 -3.29 5.89
N ASN A 11 -10.96 -3.75 6.65
CA ASN A 11 -12.29 -4.03 6.11
C ASN A 11 -12.85 -2.79 5.39
N GLY A 12 -13.50 -3.01 4.26
CA GLY A 12 -13.95 -1.96 3.35
C GLY A 12 -12.87 -1.49 2.36
N PHE A 13 -11.87 -2.35 2.12
CA PHE A 13 -10.92 -2.13 1.02
C PHE A 13 -11.61 -2.16 -0.34
N GLN A 14 -10.99 -1.58 -1.36
CA GLN A 14 -11.44 -1.73 -2.74
C GLN A 14 -10.99 -3.10 -3.26
N ASP A 15 -11.96 -3.92 -3.66
CA ASP A 15 -11.76 -5.35 -3.93
C ASP A 15 -10.66 -5.64 -4.95
N HIS A 16 -10.68 -4.97 -6.11
CA HIS A 16 -9.68 -5.16 -7.17
C HIS A 16 -8.26 -4.75 -6.71
N GLU A 17 -8.17 -3.70 -5.90
CA GLU A 17 -6.91 -3.09 -5.47
C GLU A 17 -6.19 -3.90 -4.38
N LEU A 18 -6.87 -4.85 -3.78
CA LEU A 18 -6.26 -5.84 -2.89
C LEU A 18 -6.04 -7.18 -3.59
N VAL A 19 -7.05 -7.68 -4.30
CA VAL A 19 -7.00 -9.00 -4.94
C VAL A 19 -5.91 -9.09 -5.98
N TYR A 20 -5.85 -8.15 -6.91
CA TYR A 20 -4.89 -8.22 -8.00
C TYR A 20 -3.44 -8.15 -7.49
N PRO A 21 -3.02 -7.15 -6.69
CA PRO A 21 -1.65 -7.11 -6.17
C PRO A 21 -1.29 -8.36 -5.35
N TYR A 22 -2.21 -8.86 -4.54
CA TYR A 22 -1.96 -10.06 -3.73
C TYR A 22 -1.58 -11.26 -4.59
N TYR A 23 -2.43 -11.62 -5.56
CA TYR A 23 -2.16 -12.78 -6.41
C TYR A 23 -1.02 -12.53 -7.41
N ARG A 24 -0.88 -11.29 -7.90
CA ARG A 24 0.24 -10.93 -8.75
C ARG A 24 1.58 -11.12 -8.04
N LEU A 25 1.71 -10.67 -6.81
CA LEU A 25 2.93 -10.82 -6.01
C LEU A 25 3.23 -12.29 -5.68
N LEU A 26 2.21 -13.09 -5.37
CA LEU A 26 2.39 -14.54 -5.21
C LEU A 26 2.94 -15.17 -6.51
N GLY A 27 2.39 -14.80 -7.66
CA GLY A 27 2.87 -15.26 -8.97
C GLY A 27 4.32 -14.86 -9.29
N GLU A 28 4.79 -13.73 -8.75
CA GLU A 28 6.18 -13.26 -8.86
C GLU A 28 7.13 -13.86 -7.80
N GLY A 29 6.61 -14.79 -6.99
CA GLY A 29 7.39 -15.50 -5.97
C GLY A 29 7.59 -14.76 -4.66
N PHE A 30 6.82 -13.70 -4.41
CA PHE A 30 6.80 -13.05 -3.10
C PHE A 30 6.02 -13.89 -2.09
N LYS A 31 6.53 -14.02 -0.88
CA LYS A 31 5.71 -14.36 0.29
C LYS A 31 4.94 -13.10 0.68
N THR A 32 3.61 -13.11 0.51
CA THR A 32 2.78 -11.93 0.68
C THR A 32 1.87 -12.08 1.88
N HIS A 33 1.91 -11.13 2.82
CA HIS A 33 1.04 -11.09 3.99
C HIS A 33 0.14 -9.85 3.97
N ILE A 34 -1.13 -10.06 4.35
CA ILE A 34 -2.12 -9.00 4.51
C ILE A 34 -2.25 -8.70 6.00
N VAL A 35 -2.08 -7.42 6.35
CA VAL A 35 -2.26 -6.86 7.69
C VAL A 35 -3.57 -6.09 7.74
N ALA A 36 -4.43 -6.36 8.72
CA ALA A 36 -5.67 -5.62 8.93
C ALA A 36 -6.05 -5.52 10.41
N GLU A 37 -6.97 -4.60 10.76
CA GLU A 37 -7.33 -4.33 12.17
C GLU A 37 -8.01 -5.54 12.83
N LYS A 38 -8.95 -6.14 12.14
CA LYS A 38 -9.67 -7.34 12.61
C LYS A 38 -10.18 -8.17 11.45
N ARG A 39 -10.41 -9.42 11.71
CA ARG A 39 -10.93 -10.43 10.81
C ARG A 39 -12.11 -11.17 11.45
N ASP A 40 -12.88 -11.88 10.64
CA ASP A 40 -13.92 -12.75 11.13
C ASP A 40 -13.35 -14.08 11.73
N GLU A 41 -14.23 -14.99 12.17
CA GLU A 41 -13.84 -16.29 12.72
C GLU A 41 -13.13 -17.21 11.73
N GLN A 42 -13.30 -16.95 10.43
CA GLN A 42 -12.62 -17.65 9.33
C GLN A 42 -11.32 -16.95 8.90
N GLU A 43 -10.85 -15.98 9.69
CA GLU A 43 -9.65 -15.18 9.43
C GLU A 43 -9.72 -14.38 8.12
N ARG A 44 -10.94 -13.87 7.77
CA ARG A 44 -11.19 -13.12 6.55
C ARG A 44 -11.51 -11.65 6.83
N ILE A 45 -11.16 -10.82 5.85
CA ILE A 45 -11.56 -9.42 5.74
C ILE A 45 -12.36 -9.22 4.46
N TYR A 46 -13.19 -8.17 4.41
CA TYR A 46 -14.16 -7.98 3.34
C TYR A 46 -13.97 -6.62 2.66
N GLY A 47 -14.00 -6.65 1.32
CA GLY A 47 -14.02 -5.47 0.48
C GLY A 47 -15.39 -4.80 0.39
N ILE A 48 -15.43 -3.66 -0.28
CA ILE A 48 -16.67 -2.87 -0.44
C ILE A 48 -17.72 -3.57 -1.33
N PHE A 49 -17.29 -4.44 -2.23
CA PHE A 49 -18.16 -5.26 -3.08
C PHE A 49 -18.39 -6.67 -2.53
N GLY A 50 -17.90 -6.95 -1.33
CA GLY A 50 -18.14 -8.18 -0.60
C GLY A 50 -17.12 -9.30 -0.86
N LEU A 51 -16.08 -9.06 -1.64
CA LEU A 51 -15.01 -10.04 -1.80
C LEU A 51 -14.26 -10.24 -0.49
N ASN A 52 -14.03 -11.49 -0.11
CA ASN A 52 -13.27 -11.79 1.08
C ASN A 52 -11.82 -12.17 0.76
N MET A 53 -10.90 -11.71 1.60
CA MET A 53 -9.47 -12.00 1.50
C MET A 53 -8.93 -12.51 2.85
N PRO A 54 -7.85 -13.32 2.85
CA PRO A 54 -7.24 -13.74 4.11
C PRO A 54 -6.66 -12.54 4.87
N CYS A 55 -6.74 -12.55 6.19
CA CYS A 55 -5.99 -11.65 7.05
C CYS A 55 -4.91 -12.45 7.78
N HIS A 56 -3.66 -12.21 7.44
CA HIS A 56 -2.53 -12.99 7.98
C HIS A 56 -2.01 -12.44 9.30
N VAL A 57 -2.14 -11.13 9.51
CA VAL A 57 -1.60 -10.42 10.67
C VAL A 57 -2.60 -9.37 11.14
N LEU A 58 -2.86 -9.33 12.43
CA LEU A 58 -3.67 -8.26 13.03
C LEU A 58 -2.84 -6.99 13.24
N LEU A 59 -3.44 -5.82 13.08
CA LEU A 59 -2.74 -4.52 13.21
C LEU A 59 -2.10 -4.31 14.59
N ASN A 60 -2.71 -4.82 15.66
CA ASN A 60 -2.11 -4.77 17.00
C ASN A 60 -0.86 -5.64 17.09
N GLU A 61 -0.88 -6.84 16.52
CA GLU A 61 0.29 -7.73 16.43
C GLU A 61 1.37 -7.11 15.55
N PHE A 62 0.98 -6.49 14.44
CA PHE A 62 1.86 -5.75 13.54
C PHE A 62 2.57 -4.60 14.26
N GLY A 63 1.83 -3.77 15.01
CA GLY A 63 2.39 -2.66 15.76
C GLY A 63 3.46 -3.10 16.78
N ILE A 64 3.17 -4.18 17.54
CA ILE A 64 4.11 -4.77 18.50
C ILE A 64 5.38 -5.32 17.80
N ASN A 65 5.23 -5.89 16.61
CA ASN A 65 6.29 -6.55 15.86
C ASN A 65 6.80 -5.74 14.66
N ALA A 66 6.60 -4.42 14.65
CA ALA A 66 6.94 -3.55 13.52
C ALA A 66 8.39 -3.70 13.04
N ASP A 67 9.33 -3.90 13.95
CA ASP A 67 10.74 -4.14 13.62
C ASP A 67 10.97 -5.43 12.83
N HIS A 68 10.23 -6.49 13.15
CA HIS A 68 10.29 -7.74 12.40
C HIS A 68 9.84 -7.53 10.95
N TYR A 69 8.71 -6.86 10.74
CA TYR A 69 8.18 -6.59 9.40
C TYR A 69 9.08 -5.64 8.63
N PHE A 70 9.61 -4.62 9.28
CA PHE A 70 10.56 -3.70 8.66
C PHE A 70 11.83 -4.38 8.14
N LYS A 71 12.40 -5.31 8.92
CA LYS A 71 13.65 -6.01 8.57
C LYS A 71 13.48 -7.10 7.52
N ASN A 72 12.33 -7.78 7.51
CA ASN A 72 12.15 -9.01 6.74
C ASN A 72 11.30 -8.84 5.47
N TYR A 73 10.66 -7.68 5.28
CA TYR A 73 9.83 -7.43 4.11
C TYR A 73 10.48 -6.38 3.21
N ASP A 74 10.26 -6.51 1.91
CA ASP A 74 10.97 -5.76 0.88
C ASP A 74 10.06 -4.77 0.15
N MET A 75 8.77 -5.01 0.09
CA MET A 75 7.78 -4.20 -0.59
C MET A 75 6.58 -3.95 0.33
N LEU A 76 6.13 -2.70 0.38
CA LEU A 76 4.91 -2.29 1.09
C LEU A 76 3.83 -1.91 0.08
N VAL A 77 2.67 -2.56 0.13
CA VAL A 77 1.51 -2.26 -0.73
C VAL A 77 0.38 -1.64 0.10
N ILE A 78 -0.19 -0.56 -0.41
CA ILE A 78 -1.28 0.19 0.21
C ILE A 78 -2.44 0.28 -0.79
N PRO A 79 -3.40 -0.67 -0.75
CA PRO A 79 -4.62 -0.61 -1.55
C PRO A 79 -5.51 0.55 -1.15
N GLY A 80 -6.43 0.92 -2.03
CA GLY A 80 -7.46 1.91 -1.72
C GLY A 80 -8.68 1.35 -1.00
N GLY A 81 -9.76 2.13 -1.06
CA GLY A 81 -10.99 1.91 -0.31
C GLY A 81 -11.14 2.96 0.79
N VAL A 82 -12.02 3.95 0.57
CA VAL A 82 -12.20 5.10 1.46
C VAL A 82 -12.36 4.68 2.92
N LYS A 83 -13.28 3.73 3.20
CA LYS A 83 -13.54 3.29 4.58
C LYS A 83 -12.34 2.63 5.24
N SER A 84 -11.57 1.86 4.47
CA SER A 84 -10.33 1.24 4.92
C SER A 84 -9.30 2.30 5.32
N LEU A 85 -9.08 3.27 4.43
CA LEU A 85 -8.04 4.28 4.61
C LEU A 85 -8.39 5.27 5.75
N GLU A 86 -9.65 5.65 5.92
CA GLU A 86 -10.07 6.49 7.04
C GLU A 86 -9.78 5.85 8.41
N LYS A 87 -9.92 4.53 8.51
CA LYS A 87 -9.57 3.79 9.73
C LYS A 87 -8.06 3.71 9.93
N LEU A 88 -7.32 3.34 8.89
CA LEU A 88 -5.87 3.19 8.96
C LEU A 88 -5.15 4.51 9.28
N ARG A 89 -5.65 5.65 8.80
CA ARG A 89 -5.10 6.99 9.11
C ARG A 89 -5.09 7.32 10.61
N GLN A 90 -5.95 6.69 11.38
CA GLN A 90 -6.04 6.88 12.84
C GLN A 90 -5.03 6.02 13.60
N ASN A 91 -4.42 5.01 12.94
CA ASN A 91 -3.46 4.10 13.56
C ASN A 91 -2.04 4.69 13.45
N GLN A 92 -1.52 5.17 14.58
CA GLN A 92 -0.21 5.81 14.63
C GLN A 92 0.96 4.85 14.35
N ASP A 93 0.81 3.56 14.63
CA ASP A 93 1.86 2.57 14.34
C ASP A 93 1.98 2.35 12.83
N VAL A 94 0.85 2.32 12.10
CA VAL A 94 0.83 2.28 10.64
C VAL A 94 1.50 3.52 10.04
N ILE A 95 1.14 4.72 10.53
CA ILE A 95 1.71 5.97 10.02
C ILE A 95 3.22 6.03 10.25
N LYS A 96 3.69 5.75 11.46
CA LYS A 96 5.12 5.70 11.79
C LYS A 96 5.88 4.65 10.97
N PHE A 97 5.25 3.51 10.73
CA PHE A 97 5.85 2.45 9.92
C PHE A 97 6.06 2.89 8.48
N ILE A 98 5.06 3.55 7.86
CA ILE A 98 5.16 4.07 6.49
C ILE A 98 6.26 5.14 6.40
N THR A 99 6.31 6.07 7.37
CA THR A 99 7.37 7.09 7.43
C THR A 99 8.74 6.44 7.45
N ARG A 100 8.97 5.53 8.41
CA ARG A 100 10.24 4.79 8.55
C ARG A 100 10.59 3.99 7.29
N TRP A 101 9.59 3.37 6.65
CA TRP A 101 9.76 2.58 5.45
C TRP A 101 10.24 3.45 4.28
N ASN A 102 9.64 4.62 4.13
CA ASN A 102 10.05 5.62 3.14
C ASN A 102 11.46 6.15 3.40
N ASP A 103 11.77 6.52 4.65
CA ASP A 103 13.09 7.06 5.04
C ASP A 103 14.23 6.08 4.77
N ALA A 104 13.92 4.78 4.80
CA ALA A 104 14.86 3.72 4.43
C ALA A 104 14.95 3.48 2.91
N GLY A 105 14.23 4.24 2.08
CA GLY A 105 14.21 4.09 0.62
C GLY A 105 13.58 2.78 0.12
N LYS A 106 12.81 2.10 0.95
CA LYS A 106 12.16 0.83 0.58
C LYS A 106 10.93 1.09 -0.29
N VAL A 107 10.64 0.17 -1.22
CA VAL A 107 9.57 0.35 -2.21
C VAL A 107 8.19 0.43 -1.55
N ILE A 108 7.44 1.48 -1.87
CA ILE A 108 6.03 1.68 -1.52
C ILE A 108 5.19 1.67 -2.80
N VAL A 109 4.13 0.86 -2.79
CA VAL A 109 3.22 0.65 -3.92
C VAL A 109 1.82 1.04 -3.47
N SER A 110 1.28 2.18 -3.93
CA SER A 110 0.00 2.71 -3.46
C SER A 110 -0.95 3.01 -4.61
N THR A 111 -2.25 2.87 -4.39
CA THR A 111 -3.26 3.17 -5.39
C THR A 111 -4.48 3.87 -4.80
N CYS A 112 -5.17 4.63 -5.64
CA CYS A 112 -6.49 5.22 -5.35
C CYS A 112 -6.44 6.08 -4.07
N HIS A 113 -7.27 5.76 -3.08
CA HIS A 113 -7.27 6.42 -1.77
C HIS A 113 -6.07 6.05 -0.88
N GLY A 114 -5.23 5.10 -1.28
CA GLY A 114 -3.98 4.78 -0.57
C GLY A 114 -3.06 6.00 -0.37
N ALA A 115 -3.15 6.99 -1.27
CA ALA A 115 -2.44 8.26 -1.13
C ALA A 115 -2.74 8.99 0.20
N GLN A 116 -3.91 8.76 0.83
CA GLN A 116 -4.23 9.34 2.13
C GLN A 116 -3.27 8.90 3.25
N LEU A 117 -2.80 7.65 3.23
CA LEU A 117 -1.79 7.19 4.19
C LEU A 117 -0.43 7.83 3.93
N LEU A 118 -0.06 8.02 2.66
CA LEU A 118 1.18 8.69 2.29
C LEU A 118 1.18 10.15 2.75
N ILE A 119 0.03 10.85 2.60
CA ILE A 119 -0.17 12.22 3.11
C ILE A 119 -0.03 12.24 4.64
N SER A 120 -0.73 11.33 5.34
CA SER A 120 -0.69 11.25 6.81
C SER A 120 0.70 10.92 7.34
N ALA A 121 1.47 10.09 6.62
CA ALA A 121 2.86 9.76 6.93
C ALA A 121 3.86 10.87 6.53
N ARG A 122 3.38 11.97 5.89
CA ARG A 122 4.19 13.10 5.43
C ARG A 122 5.31 12.74 4.45
N VAL A 123 5.07 11.74 3.60
CA VAL A 123 6.08 11.24 2.65
C VAL A 123 5.87 11.71 1.21
N VAL A 124 4.90 12.64 1.00
CA VAL A 124 4.52 13.11 -0.35
C VAL A 124 5.09 14.47 -0.73
N SER A 125 5.54 15.27 0.21
CA SER A 125 5.99 16.65 -0.05
C SER A 125 7.13 16.68 -1.07
N GLY A 126 6.98 17.55 -2.09
CA GLY A 126 7.94 17.70 -3.18
C GLY A 126 7.88 16.60 -4.25
N ARG A 127 7.00 15.62 -4.13
CA ARG A 127 6.87 14.48 -5.04
C ARG A 127 5.71 14.63 -6.03
N LYS A 128 5.78 13.91 -7.14
CA LYS A 128 4.62 13.66 -8.01
C LYS A 128 3.85 12.46 -7.49
N ILE A 129 2.55 12.63 -7.30
CA ILE A 129 1.67 11.58 -6.76
C ILE A 129 0.44 11.44 -7.65
N SER A 130 0.17 10.22 -8.10
CA SER A 130 -1.10 9.85 -8.69
C SER A 130 -2.00 9.24 -7.61
N GLY A 131 -3.24 9.68 -7.54
CA GLY A 131 -4.21 9.19 -6.56
C GLY A 131 -5.62 9.38 -7.09
N TYR A 132 -6.60 8.82 -6.37
CA TYR A 132 -7.98 8.98 -6.77
C TYR A 132 -8.32 10.47 -6.95
N TYR A 133 -9.06 10.81 -8.01
CA TYR A 133 -9.25 12.20 -8.45
C TYR A 133 -9.80 13.14 -7.38
N SER A 134 -10.60 12.63 -6.44
CA SER A 134 -11.14 13.44 -5.32
C SER A 134 -10.06 13.88 -4.32
N LEU A 135 -8.86 13.28 -4.35
CA LEU A 135 -7.75 13.63 -3.47
C LEU A 135 -6.80 14.67 -4.07
N LYS A 136 -7.15 15.25 -5.24
CA LYS A 136 -6.29 16.23 -5.91
C LYS A 136 -5.89 17.37 -4.99
N ASP A 137 -6.85 17.97 -4.32
CA ASP A 137 -6.60 19.13 -3.44
C ASP A 137 -5.83 18.71 -2.19
N ASP A 138 -6.14 17.55 -1.62
CA ASP A 138 -5.42 17.02 -0.44
C ASP A 138 -3.95 16.74 -0.77
N ILE A 139 -3.67 16.14 -1.93
CA ILE A 139 -2.31 15.85 -2.40
C ILE A 139 -1.53 17.16 -2.62
N ASN A 140 -2.13 18.13 -3.32
CA ASN A 140 -1.50 19.43 -3.55
C ASN A 140 -1.28 20.21 -2.25
N ASN A 141 -2.26 20.22 -1.34
CA ASN A 141 -2.15 20.89 -0.04
C ASN A 141 -1.09 20.23 0.87
N ALA A 142 -0.81 18.95 0.67
CA ALA A 142 0.29 18.25 1.34
C ALA A 142 1.68 18.54 0.75
N GLY A 143 1.76 19.45 -0.23
CA GLY A 143 3.01 19.87 -0.87
C GLY A 143 3.50 18.95 -1.98
N ALA A 144 2.65 18.06 -2.47
CA ALA A 144 2.94 17.21 -3.63
C ALA A 144 2.37 17.82 -4.91
N VAL A 145 2.72 17.27 -6.06
CA VAL A 145 2.12 17.58 -7.36
C VAL A 145 1.20 16.43 -7.76
N TYR A 146 -0.10 16.68 -7.73
CA TYR A 146 -1.09 15.70 -8.19
C TYR A 146 -0.99 15.47 -9.70
N THR A 147 -1.05 14.20 -10.10
CA THR A 147 -1.24 13.79 -11.50
C THR A 147 -2.37 12.77 -11.61
N ASN A 148 -2.95 12.60 -12.80
CA ASN A 148 -3.95 11.58 -13.10
C ASN A 148 -3.39 10.56 -14.11
N GLU A 149 -2.08 10.33 -14.07
CA GLU A 149 -1.44 9.34 -14.93
C GLU A 149 -1.73 7.92 -14.45
N PRO A 150 -1.76 6.91 -15.33
CA PRO A 150 -2.01 5.51 -14.98
C PRO A 150 -1.11 5.00 -13.86
N PHE A 151 0.12 5.46 -13.82
CA PHE A 151 1.04 5.32 -12.69
C PHE A 151 2.06 6.45 -12.69
N VAL A 152 2.62 6.72 -11.53
CA VAL A 152 3.76 7.63 -11.34
C VAL A 152 4.78 6.95 -10.44
N ILE A 153 6.03 6.97 -10.84
CA ILE A 153 7.17 6.60 -9.99
C ILE A 153 7.89 7.88 -9.60
N ASP A 154 8.04 8.09 -8.31
CA ASP A 154 8.86 9.15 -7.74
C ASP A 154 9.75 8.54 -6.65
N ASP A 155 11.02 8.34 -7.00
CA ASP A 155 12.04 7.65 -6.20
C ASP A 155 11.60 6.21 -5.81
N ASN A 156 11.31 5.97 -4.54
CA ASN A 156 10.91 4.68 -4.01
C ASN A 156 9.39 4.45 -3.96
N ILE A 157 8.60 5.43 -4.36
CA ILE A 157 7.14 5.36 -4.31
C ILE A 157 6.57 5.25 -5.73
N ILE A 158 5.73 4.25 -5.96
CA ILE A 158 4.87 4.16 -7.13
C ILE A 158 3.41 4.33 -6.74
N THR A 159 2.70 5.19 -7.44
CA THR A 159 1.28 5.49 -7.20
C THR A 159 0.44 5.34 -8.46
N SER A 160 -0.85 5.04 -8.31
CA SER A 160 -1.83 4.92 -9.40
C SER A 160 -3.19 5.51 -8.94
N PRO A 161 -4.01 6.06 -9.86
CA PRO A 161 -5.24 6.73 -9.46
C PRO A 161 -6.42 5.77 -9.25
N HIS A 162 -6.44 4.61 -9.93
CA HIS A 162 -7.65 3.79 -9.99
C HIS A 162 -7.35 2.33 -10.35
N TYR A 163 -8.28 1.42 -10.01
CA TYR A 163 -8.16 -0.01 -10.30
C TYR A 163 -8.14 -0.33 -11.81
N ASP A 164 -8.57 0.56 -12.68
CA ASP A 164 -8.47 0.37 -14.14
C ASP A 164 -7.00 0.24 -14.63
N HIS A 165 -6.05 0.67 -13.82
CA HIS A 165 -4.62 0.66 -14.15
C HIS A 165 -3.82 -0.43 -13.40
N MET A 166 -4.48 -1.38 -12.73
CA MET A 166 -3.82 -2.39 -11.89
C MET A 166 -2.73 -3.17 -12.62
N GLY A 167 -2.96 -3.51 -13.90
CA GLY A 167 -2.00 -4.29 -14.69
C GLY A 167 -0.66 -3.57 -14.81
N VAL A 168 -0.66 -2.38 -15.41
CA VAL A 168 0.55 -1.58 -15.65
C VAL A 168 1.18 -1.10 -14.34
N TRP A 169 0.37 -0.70 -13.37
CA TRP A 169 0.86 -0.26 -12.07
C TRP A 169 1.67 -1.34 -11.34
N MET A 170 1.15 -2.58 -11.26
CA MET A 170 1.86 -3.68 -10.61
C MET A 170 3.07 -4.17 -11.43
N GLU A 171 3.00 -4.13 -12.76
CA GLU A 171 4.15 -4.42 -13.62
C GLU A 171 5.31 -3.48 -13.30
N GLU A 172 5.05 -2.17 -13.28
CA GLU A 172 6.06 -1.15 -13.00
C GLU A 172 6.53 -1.18 -11.53
N ALA A 173 5.65 -1.54 -10.58
CA ALA A 173 6.04 -1.76 -9.19
C ALA A 173 7.05 -2.91 -9.03
N ILE A 174 6.85 -4.00 -9.77
CA ILE A 174 7.77 -5.15 -9.76
C ILE A 174 9.10 -4.78 -10.44
N LYS A 175 9.06 -4.01 -11.53
CA LYS A 175 10.28 -3.50 -12.18
C LYS A 175 11.06 -2.59 -11.22
N LEU A 176 10.40 -1.63 -10.58
CA LEU A 176 11.01 -0.74 -9.59
C LEU A 176 11.68 -1.52 -8.46
N TYR A 177 10.98 -2.54 -7.92
CA TYR A 177 11.55 -3.42 -6.90
C TYR A 177 12.80 -4.15 -7.40
N ASN A 178 12.74 -4.74 -8.59
CA ASN A 178 13.87 -5.49 -9.16
C ASN A 178 15.07 -4.59 -9.43
N ASP A 179 14.85 -3.38 -9.94
CA ASP A 179 15.92 -2.43 -10.27
C ASP A 179 16.64 -1.92 -9.00
N ARG A 180 15.90 -1.70 -7.92
CA ARG A 180 16.46 -1.27 -6.63
C ARG A 180 17.17 -2.40 -5.85
N ASN A 181 16.91 -3.66 -6.19
CA ASN A 181 17.49 -4.84 -5.53
C ASN A 181 18.45 -5.64 -6.46
N ARG A 182 18.80 -5.09 -7.61
CA ARG A 182 19.87 -5.63 -8.45
C ARG A 182 21.22 -5.25 -7.82
N THR A 183 21.78 -6.15 -7.05
CA THR A 183 23.17 -6.15 -6.58
C THR A 183 23.94 -7.27 -7.23
#